data_6f80b828642f703ba0d5923459009967
#
_entry.id   6f80b828642f703ba0d5923459009967
#
_cell.length_a   1.000
_cell.length_b   1.000
_cell.length_c   1.000
_cell.angle_alpha   90.00
_cell.angle_beta   90.00
_cell.angle_gamma   90.00
#
_symmetry.space_group_name_H-M   'P 1'
#
loop_
_entity.id
_entity.type
_entity.pdbx_description
1 polymer ?
#
loop_
_entity_poly.entity_id
_entity_poly.type
_entity_poly.pdbx_seq_one_letter_code
_entity_poly.pdbx_strand_id
1 'polypeptide(L)'
;MYSYVDRTDDLRRVTLGAAGVSAGALVAAHSYLTYQFVVGDYTNAYVWRNTADYLPLLYRFTGAYASHEGSILLWATLAAVVAAWTVFSDSFEGRGSRLVQAISLSIVAVFATMLVTQSPFTPIEVAFPDTPSGFVPPDGDGLNPLLVNPWMAIHPPITFSAYSLLIVPFALGVTHFVSLFRDEESVFEAWLPSMVTWLRVSWLLLTAAIVFGGIWAYSVLGWGGFWSWDPVETAVLVPWLALTASLHAINRYETSGEYAVFAPASAALVFPIVVFATTVVRSGVFRSVHSFASGGIGTGILFLLAVTGSVALALPLAYWLLAADDPDRPTDESWVSRRTVYHVAVLAF
;
A
#
# COMPACT_ATOMS: atom_id res chain seq x y z
N MET A 1 -1.78 -29.16 -28.91
CA MET A 1 -1.05 -29.27 -27.65
C MET A 1 0.25 -28.44 -27.65
N TYR A 2 1.10 -28.51 -28.67
CA TYR A 2 2.34 -27.70 -28.77
C TYR A 2 2.12 -26.16 -28.73
N SER A 3 1.12 -25.62 -29.38
CA SER A 3 0.86 -24.16 -29.41
C SER A 3 0.37 -23.59 -28.06
N TYR A 4 -0.18 -24.41 -27.17
CA TYR A 4 -0.65 -23.98 -25.86
C TYR A 4 0.51 -23.92 -24.84
N VAL A 5 1.42 -24.88 -24.91
CA VAL A 5 2.64 -24.93 -24.07
C VAL A 5 3.54 -23.73 -24.39
N ASP A 6 3.73 -23.40 -25.67
CA ASP A 6 4.54 -22.24 -26.11
C ASP A 6 4.00 -20.92 -25.57
N ARG A 7 2.67 -20.70 -25.63
CA ARG A 7 2.04 -19.49 -25.07
C ARG A 7 2.19 -19.34 -23.55
N THR A 8 2.18 -20.44 -22.82
CA THR A 8 2.33 -20.38 -21.35
C THR A 8 3.74 -20.01 -20.93
N ASP A 9 4.74 -20.49 -21.66
CA ASP A 9 6.15 -20.18 -21.40
C ASP A 9 6.48 -18.73 -21.79
N ASP A 10 5.93 -18.24 -22.89
CA ASP A 10 6.09 -16.84 -23.31
C ASP A 10 5.45 -15.88 -22.30
N LEU A 11 4.23 -16.17 -21.83
CA LEU A 11 3.58 -15.37 -20.79
C LEU A 11 4.38 -15.37 -19.48
N ARG A 12 4.94 -16.51 -19.08
CA ARG A 12 5.80 -16.60 -17.90
C ARG A 12 7.04 -15.72 -18.05
N ARG A 13 7.72 -15.78 -19.20
CA ARG A 13 8.89 -14.93 -19.48
C ARG A 13 8.55 -13.44 -19.44
N VAL A 14 7.42 -13.04 -20.02
CA VAL A 14 6.93 -11.65 -20.00
C VAL A 14 6.65 -11.21 -18.56
N THR A 15 5.99 -12.03 -17.75
CA THR A 15 5.69 -11.72 -16.34
C THR A 15 6.97 -11.59 -15.51
N LEU A 16 7.94 -12.50 -15.68
CA LEU A 16 9.25 -12.43 -15.03
C LEU A 16 10.00 -11.15 -15.44
N GLY A 17 10.01 -10.85 -16.75
CA GLY A 17 10.61 -9.62 -17.28
C GLY A 17 9.96 -8.36 -16.71
N ALA A 18 8.64 -8.28 -16.73
CA ALA A 18 7.90 -7.14 -16.20
C ALA A 18 8.17 -6.93 -14.70
N ALA A 19 8.15 -8.00 -13.90
CA ALA A 19 8.44 -7.93 -12.47
C ALA A 19 9.87 -7.47 -12.19
N GLY A 20 10.86 -8.06 -12.88
CA GLY A 20 12.27 -7.70 -12.70
C GLY A 20 12.58 -6.28 -13.15
N VAL A 21 12.07 -5.86 -14.31
CA VAL A 21 12.28 -4.51 -14.85
C VAL A 21 11.59 -3.46 -13.97
N SER A 22 10.33 -3.67 -13.57
CA SER A 22 9.62 -2.70 -12.73
C SER A 22 10.27 -2.54 -11.36
N ALA A 23 10.62 -3.64 -10.69
CA ALA A 23 11.30 -3.58 -9.40
C ALA A 23 12.70 -2.95 -9.53
N GLY A 24 13.50 -3.36 -10.51
CA GLY A 24 14.84 -2.82 -10.75
C GLY A 24 14.81 -1.33 -11.08
N ALA A 25 13.88 -0.89 -11.95
CA ALA A 25 13.75 0.51 -12.33
C ALA A 25 13.31 1.40 -11.15
N LEU A 26 12.33 0.96 -10.33
CA LEU A 26 11.87 1.73 -9.18
C LEU A 26 12.90 1.77 -8.05
N VAL A 27 13.63 0.67 -7.80
CA VAL A 27 14.77 0.66 -6.86
C VAL A 27 15.85 1.61 -7.34
N ALA A 28 16.20 1.59 -8.63
CA ALA A 28 17.20 2.49 -9.21
C ALA A 28 16.76 3.97 -9.13
N ALA A 29 15.49 4.26 -9.44
CA ALA A 29 14.92 5.60 -9.34
C ALA A 29 14.94 6.11 -7.88
N HIS A 30 14.53 5.29 -6.92
CA HIS A 30 14.56 5.66 -5.50
C HIS A 30 15.99 5.89 -5.00
N SER A 31 16.93 5.01 -5.38
CA SER A 31 18.35 5.14 -5.05
C SER A 31 18.96 6.39 -5.66
N TYR A 32 18.60 6.71 -6.91
CA TYR A 32 19.08 7.93 -7.58
C TYR A 32 18.53 9.20 -6.93
N LEU A 33 17.22 9.22 -6.60
CA LEU A 33 16.66 10.35 -5.85
C LEU A 33 17.36 10.53 -4.51
N THR A 34 17.56 9.45 -3.77
CA THR A 34 18.28 9.49 -2.48
C THR A 34 19.70 10.01 -2.65
N TYR A 35 20.40 9.60 -3.71
CA TYR A 35 21.72 10.13 -4.04
C TYR A 35 21.69 11.63 -4.27
N GLN A 36 20.72 12.15 -5.06
CA GLN A 36 20.56 13.59 -5.30
C GLN A 36 20.37 14.37 -4.00
N PHE A 37 19.60 13.83 -3.04
CA PHE A 37 19.44 14.42 -1.71
C PHE A 37 20.73 14.45 -0.90
N VAL A 38 21.51 13.37 -0.93
CA VAL A 38 22.76 13.24 -0.18
C VAL A 38 23.79 14.24 -0.69
N VAL A 39 23.91 14.42 -2.01
CA VAL A 39 24.88 15.33 -2.62
C VAL A 39 24.41 16.79 -2.73
N GLY A 40 23.12 17.07 -2.47
CA GLY A 40 22.54 18.41 -2.62
C GLY A 40 22.41 18.84 -4.08
N ASP A 41 21.83 17.96 -4.92
CA ASP A 41 21.60 18.30 -6.34
C ASP A 41 20.37 19.20 -6.49
N TYR A 42 20.56 20.50 -6.30
CA TYR A 42 19.52 21.52 -6.37
C TYR A 42 19.06 21.86 -7.80
N THR A 43 19.56 21.18 -8.82
CA THR A 43 18.96 21.21 -10.17
C THR A 43 17.59 20.54 -10.21
N ASN A 44 17.32 19.64 -9.23
CA ASN A 44 16.05 18.99 -9.01
C ASN A 44 15.18 19.80 -8.02
N ALA A 45 14.00 20.23 -8.46
CA ALA A 45 13.09 21.04 -7.66
C ALA A 45 12.60 20.35 -6.38
N TYR A 46 12.38 19.02 -6.42
CA TYR A 46 11.96 18.24 -5.26
C TYR A 46 13.07 18.18 -4.20
N VAL A 47 14.33 17.97 -4.63
CA VAL A 47 15.51 17.99 -3.77
C VAL A 47 15.66 19.37 -3.13
N TRP A 48 15.63 20.43 -3.95
CA TRP A 48 15.75 21.80 -3.47
C TRP A 48 14.73 22.14 -2.37
N ARG A 49 13.46 21.75 -2.57
CA ARG A 49 12.38 22.06 -1.60
C ARG A 49 12.47 21.29 -0.27
N ASN A 50 13.18 20.18 -0.23
CA ASN A 50 13.09 19.23 0.89
C ASN A 50 14.44 18.88 1.52
N THR A 51 15.53 19.61 1.19
CA THR A 51 16.83 19.48 1.86
C THR A 51 17.60 20.79 1.83
N ALA A 52 18.69 20.86 2.56
CA ALA A 52 19.63 21.96 2.57
C ALA A 52 21.01 21.50 3.07
N ASP A 53 22.06 22.30 2.81
CA ASP A 53 23.44 21.94 3.13
C ASP A 53 23.74 21.86 4.63
N TYR A 54 23.04 22.61 5.46
CA TYR A 54 23.19 22.59 6.91
C TYR A 54 22.61 21.33 7.57
N LEU A 55 21.77 20.54 6.86
CA LEU A 55 21.13 19.35 7.44
C LEU A 55 22.15 18.20 7.63
N PRO A 56 22.10 17.51 8.80
CA PRO A 56 22.82 16.26 8.98
C PRO A 56 22.47 15.23 7.90
N LEU A 57 23.44 14.39 7.53
CA LEU A 57 23.33 13.41 6.44
C LEU A 57 22.10 12.50 6.59
N LEU A 58 21.73 12.10 7.81
CA LEU A 58 20.52 11.33 8.09
C LEU A 58 19.27 12.02 7.54
N TYR A 59 19.12 13.33 7.76
CA TYR A 59 17.93 14.07 7.35
C TYR A 59 17.95 14.46 5.88
N ARG A 60 19.13 14.59 5.28
CA ARG A 60 19.24 14.63 3.82
C ARG A 60 18.73 13.31 3.22
N PHE A 61 19.19 12.17 3.72
CA PHE A 61 18.72 10.86 3.28
C PHE A 61 17.20 10.71 3.43
N THR A 62 16.63 11.08 4.58
CA THR A 62 15.19 10.93 4.84
C THR A 62 14.34 11.94 4.07
N GLY A 63 14.90 13.06 3.65
CA GLY A 63 14.26 14.04 2.77
C GLY A 63 13.71 13.41 1.48
N ALA A 64 14.38 12.38 0.97
CA ALA A 64 13.96 11.68 -0.25
C ALA A 64 12.53 11.09 -0.19
N TYR A 65 12.01 10.78 1.00
CA TYR A 65 10.64 10.27 1.19
C TYR A 65 9.79 11.09 2.17
N ALA A 66 10.30 12.22 2.62
CA ALA A 66 9.62 13.05 3.62
C ALA A 66 8.40 13.82 3.09
N SER A 67 8.29 13.99 1.77
CA SER A 67 7.20 14.73 1.13
C SER A 67 6.42 13.88 0.12
N HIS A 68 5.49 14.50 -0.62
CA HIS A 68 4.47 13.80 -1.40
C HIS A 68 5.04 12.88 -2.46
N GLU A 69 5.83 13.40 -3.41
CA GLU A 69 6.31 12.67 -4.58
C GLU A 69 7.28 11.55 -4.18
N GLY A 70 8.21 11.84 -3.27
CA GLY A 70 9.18 10.87 -2.80
C GLY A 70 8.56 9.76 -1.96
N SER A 71 7.53 10.04 -1.16
CA SER A 71 6.82 9.01 -0.42
C SER A 71 6.00 8.08 -1.33
N ILE A 72 5.46 8.58 -2.45
CA ILE A 72 4.85 7.74 -3.50
C ILE A 72 5.92 6.86 -4.16
N LEU A 73 7.11 7.41 -4.45
CA LEU A 73 8.20 6.63 -5.02
C LEU A 73 8.68 5.52 -4.07
N LEU A 74 8.77 5.82 -2.76
CA LEU A 74 9.06 4.79 -1.75
C LEU A 74 8.01 3.69 -1.74
N TRP A 75 6.72 4.06 -1.70
CA TRP A 75 5.62 3.08 -1.72
C TRP A 75 5.60 2.25 -3.00
N ALA A 76 5.74 2.89 -4.16
CA ALA A 76 5.85 2.22 -5.45
C ALA A 76 7.01 1.21 -5.50
N THR A 77 8.18 1.60 -4.96
CA THR A 77 9.36 0.75 -4.89
C THR A 77 9.10 -0.49 -4.03
N LEU A 78 8.53 -0.31 -2.83
CA LEU A 78 8.20 -1.41 -1.94
C LEU A 78 7.10 -2.32 -2.54
N ALA A 79 6.09 -1.72 -3.17
CA ALA A 79 5.04 -2.47 -3.88
C ALA A 79 5.62 -3.31 -5.04
N ALA A 80 6.58 -2.75 -5.80
CA ALA A 80 7.23 -3.47 -6.88
C ALA A 80 8.11 -4.62 -6.38
N VAL A 81 8.81 -4.45 -5.27
CA VAL A 81 9.56 -5.54 -4.61
C VAL A 81 8.63 -6.65 -4.16
N VAL A 82 7.49 -6.31 -3.54
CA VAL A 82 6.46 -7.30 -3.14
C VAL A 82 5.87 -8.00 -4.36
N ALA A 83 5.51 -7.26 -5.42
CA ALA A 83 5.00 -7.86 -6.65
C ALA A 83 6.05 -8.77 -7.33
N ALA A 84 7.31 -8.36 -7.38
CA ALA A 84 8.40 -9.18 -7.89
C ALA A 84 8.56 -10.46 -7.04
N TRP A 85 8.45 -10.35 -5.72
CA TRP A 85 8.50 -11.51 -4.84
C TRP A 85 7.39 -12.52 -5.17
N THR A 86 6.14 -12.10 -5.45
CA THR A 86 5.05 -13.00 -5.86
C THR A 86 5.31 -13.73 -7.18
N VAL A 87 6.16 -13.14 -8.04
CA VAL A 87 6.49 -13.70 -9.36
C VAL A 87 7.71 -14.64 -9.29
N PHE A 88 8.71 -14.28 -8.47
CA PHE A 88 9.97 -15.03 -8.39
C PHE A 88 9.97 -16.12 -7.31
N SER A 89 9.05 -16.07 -6.34
CA SER A 89 8.92 -17.10 -5.32
C SER A 89 7.97 -18.20 -5.78
N ASP A 90 8.27 -19.44 -5.40
CA ASP A 90 7.40 -20.58 -5.65
C ASP A 90 6.21 -20.66 -4.66
N SER A 91 5.97 -19.58 -3.90
CA SER A 91 4.96 -19.57 -2.84
C SER A 91 3.51 -19.59 -3.32
N PHE A 92 3.28 -19.29 -4.61
CA PHE A 92 1.96 -19.28 -5.24
C PHE A 92 2.00 -20.13 -6.51
N GLU A 93 2.14 -21.45 -6.36
CA GLU A 93 2.05 -22.38 -7.48
C GLU A 93 0.60 -22.77 -7.76
N GLY A 94 0.33 -23.17 -9.00
CA GLY A 94 -0.94 -23.72 -9.41
C GLY A 94 -1.92 -22.70 -10.01
N ARG A 95 -3.20 -23.06 -9.97
CA ARG A 95 -4.29 -22.25 -10.53
C ARG A 95 -4.42 -20.94 -9.76
N GLY A 96 -4.65 -19.86 -10.47
CA GLY A 96 -4.82 -18.53 -9.86
C GLY A 96 -3.51 -17.76 -9.61
N SER A 97 -2.33 -18.40 -9.54
CA SER A 97 -1.05 -17.71 -9.32
C SER A 97 -0.81 -16.56 -10.30
N ARG A 98 -1.15 -16.76 -11.57
CA ARG A 98 -1.05 -15.72 -12.61
C ARG A 98 -1.95 -14.53 -12.33
N LEU A 99 -3.13 -14.75 -11.75
CA LEU A 99 -4.04 -13.63 -11.42
C LEU A 99 -3.50 -12.83 -10.24
N VAL A 100 -2.94 -13.47 -9.22
CA VAL A 100 -2.24 -12.80 -8.11
C VAL A 100 -1.10 -11.93 -8.63
N GLN A 101 -0.26 -12.48 -9.51
CA GLN A 101 0.85 -11.76 -10.14
C GLN A 101 0.36 -10.58 -10.99
N ALA A 102 -0.68 -10.79 -11.81
CA ALA A 102 -1.26 -9.76 -12.66
C ALA A 102 -1.87 -8.61 -11.83
N ILE A 103 -2.59 -8.91 -10.76
CA ILE A 103 -3.15 -7.90 -9.85
C ILE A 103 -2.02 -7.11 -9.19
N SER A 104 -1.00 -7.78 -8.65
CA SER A 104 0.14 -7.13 -7.99
C SER A 104 0.90 -6.21 -8.95
N LEU A 105 1.20 -6.66 -10.16
CA LEU A 105 1.87 -5.86 -11.19
C LEU A 105 0.99 -4.70 -11.70
N SER A 106 -0.34 -4.88 -11.77
CA SER A 106 -1.26 -3.81 -12.16
C SER A 106 -1.27 -2.67 -11.13
N ILE A 107 -1.18 -2.97 -9.84
CA ILE A 107 -1.04 -1.96 -8.79
C ILE A 107 0.28 -1.19 -8.95
N VAL A 108 1.38 -1.89 -9.23
CA VAL A 108 2.68 -1.25 -9.52
C VAL A 108 2.59 -0.34 -10.75
N ALA A 109 1.88 -0.77 -11.81
CA ALA A 109 1.69 0.04 -13.01
C ALA A 109 0.89 1.33 -12.72
N VAL A 110 -0.10 1.29 -11.82
CA VAL A 110 -0.80 2.50 -11.37
C VAL A 110 0.15 3.43 -10.63
N PHE A 111 0.98 2.93 -9.71
CA PHE A 111 2.00 3.74 -9.04
C PHE A 111 3.00 4.34 -10.03
N ALA A 112 3.48 3.57 -11.01
CA ALA A 112 4.38 4.08 -12.04
C ALA A 112 3.73 5.21 -12.86
N THR A 113 2.45 5.09 -13.21
CA THR A 113 1.70 6.15 -13.89
C THR A 113 1.59 7.42 -13.02
N MET A 114 1.34 7.27 -11.72
CA MET A 114 1.33 8.40 -10.79
C MET A 114 2.68 9.12 -10.75
N LEU A 115 3.79 8.39 -10.74
CA LEU A 115 5.14 8.94 -10.73
C LEU A 115 5.52 9.65 -12.05
N VAL A 116 4.90 9.29 -13.17
CA VAL A 116 5.06 10.04 -14.43
C VAL A 116 4.35 11.38 -14.36
N THR A 117 3.17 11.43 -13.74
CA THR A 117 2.35 12.67 -13.64
C THR A 117 2.78 13.57 -12.49
N GLN A 118 3.36 13.01 -11.44
CA GLN A 118 3.85 13.71 -10.25
C GLN A 118 5.29 13.28 -9.97
N SER A 119 6.19 13.71 -10.86
CA SER A 119 7.57 13.26 -10.86
C SER A 119 8.40 13.93 -9.76
N PRO A 120 9.12 13.16 -8.91
CA PRO A 120 10.12 13.71 -8.00
C PRO A 120 11.41 14.15 -8.72
N PHE A 121 11.47 14.04 -10.06
CA PHE A 121 12.64 14.38 -10.88
C PHE A 121 12.43 15.63 -11.75
N THR A 122 11.49 16.51 -11.36
CA THR A 122 11.22 17.73 -12.11
C THR A 122 12.38 18.71 -11.99
N PRO A 123 13.01 19.15 -13.10
CA PRO A 123 14.06 20.14 -13.06
C PRO A 123 13.60 21.47 -12.45
N ILE A 124 14.52 22.21 -11.81
CA ILE A 124 14.21 23.48 -11.16
C ILE A 124 13.62 24.50 -12.16
N GLU A 125 14.17 24.60 -13.37
CA GLU A 125 13.72 25.49 -14.44
C GLU A 125 12.31 25.15 -14.97
N VAL A 126 11.92 23.87 -14.89
CA VAL A 126 10.55 23.43 -15.26
C VAL A 126 9.55 23.75 -14.14
N ALA A 127 9.95 23.57 -12.89
CA ALA A 127 9.13 23.86 -11.73
C ALA A 127 8.95 25.38 -11.50
N PHE A 128 9.94 26.19 -11.93
CA PHE A 128 9.98 27.64 -11.79
C PHE A 128 10.36 28.29 -13.12
N PRO A 129 9.41 28.46 -14.06
CA PRO A 129 9.70 28.95 -15.42
C PRO A 129 10.30 30.37 -15.50
N ASP A 130 10.14 31.17 -14.45
CA ASP A 130 10.68 32.52 -14.37
C ASP A 130 12.17 32.57 -13.97
N THR A 131 12.78 31.41 -13.66
CA THR A 131 14.20 31.33 -13.34
C THR A 131 15.06 31.47 -14.63
N PRO A 132 16.23 32.13 -14.57
CA PRO A 132 17.14 32.15 -15.71
C PRO A 132 17.58 30.72 -16.13
N SER A 133 17.75 30.51 -17.43
CA SER A 133 18.23 29.22 -17.95
C SER A 133 19.59 28.87 -17.32
N GLY A 134 19.70 27.63 -16.82
CA GLY A 134 20.89 27.14 -16.14
C GLY A 134 21.09 27.64 -14.71
N PHE A 135 20.09 28.31 -14.13
CA PHE A 135 20.14 28.71 -12.72
C PHE A 135 20.08 27.50 -11.81
N VAL A 136 21.00 27.40 -10.87
CA VAL A 136 21.01 26.44 -9.80
C VAL A 136 21.00 27.19 -8.48
N PRO A 137 20.04 26.97 -7.58
CA PRO A 137 20.06 27.58 -6.25
C PRO A 137 21.36 27.24 -5.51
N PRO A 138 21.95 28.19 -4.77
CA PRO A 138 23.19 27.94 -4.03
C PRO A 138 23.05 27.05 -2.82
N ASP A 139 21.84 26.89 -2.31
CA ASP A 139 21.46 26.01 -1.22
C ASP A 139 19.98 25.60 -1.37
N GLY A 140 19.55 24.55 -0.64
CA GLY A 140 18.15 24.12 -0.60
C GLY A 140 17.30 24.97 0.32
N ASP A 141 15.97 24.90 0.12
CA ASP A 141 14.95 25.61 0.94
C ASP A 141 14.85 25.00 2.36
N GLY A 142 15.23 23.75 2.51
CA GLY A 142 15.29 23.05 3.78
C GLY A 142 14.17 22.03 3.96
N LEU A 143 14.35 21.18 4.96
CA LEU A 143 13.33 20.24 5.38
C LEU A 143 12.46 20.90 6.47
N ASN A 144 11.14 20.64 6.44
CA ASN A 144 10.25 21.11 7.50
C ASN A 144 10.82 20.69 8.88
N PRO A 145 11.00 21.63 9.83
CA PRO A 145 11.63 21.35 11.14
C PRO A 145 10.98 20.20 11.92
N LEU A 146 9.67 19.97 11.78
CA LEU A 146 8.98 18.85 12.41
C LEU A 146 9.44 17.49 11.89
N LEU A 147 9.99 17.44 10.68
CA LEU A 147 10.51 16.22 10.04
C LEU A 147 11.98 15.94 10.37
N VAL A 148 12.68 16.91 11.01
CA VAL A 148 14.05 16.74 11.49
C VAL A 148 14.03 16.01 12.83
N ASN A 149 13.71 14.72 12.79
CA ASN A 149 13.52 13.88 13.98
C ASN A 149 13.84 12.40 13.65
N PRO A 150 14.55 11.66 14.52
CA PRO A 150 14.90 10.26 14.26
C PRO A 150 13.69 9.34 14.04
N TRP A 151 12.58 9.58 14.72
CA TRP A 151 11.37 8.77 14.56
C TRP A 151 10.72 8.97 13.21
N MET A 152 10.82 10.18 12.65
CA MET A 152 10.42 10.45 11.27
C MET A 152 11.30 9.71 10.24
N ALA A 153 12.55 9.42 10.57
CA ALA A 153 13.40 8.61 9.70
C ALA A 153 12.94 7.14 9.60
N ILE A 154 12.34 6.60 10.66
CA ILE A 154 12.00 5.18 10.79
C ILE A 154 10.52 4.90 10.45
N HIS A 155 9.61 5.74 10.93
CA HIS A 155 8.16 5.53 10.86
C HIS A 155 7.61 5.38 9.42
N PRO A 156 7.89 6.26 8.43
CA PRO A 156 7.28 6.15 7.11
C PRO A 156 7.71 4.90 6.32
N PRO A 157 8.99 4.50 6.30
CA PRO A 157 9.39 3.25 5.64
C PRO A 157 8.69 2.02 6.20
N ILE A 158 8.50 1.94 7.52
CA ILE A 158 7.77 0.83 8.16
C ILE A 158 6.29 0.85 7.75
N THR A 159 5.67 2.04 7.74
CA THR A 159 4.27 2.22 7.33
C THR A 159 4.06 1.75 5.88
N PHE A 160 4.87 2.24 4.94
CA PHE A 160 4.75 1.86 3.53
C PHE A 160 5.13 0.40 3.28
N SER A 161 6.02 -0.19 4.09
CA SER A 161 6.28 -1.63 4.05
C SER A 161 5.02 -2.42 4.43
N ALA A 162 4.36 -2.07 5.55
CA ALA A 162 3.11 -2.70 5.96
C ALA A 162 2.04 -2.59 4.86
N TYR A 163 1.88 -1.41 4.27
CA TYR A 163 0.93 -1.15 3.21
C TYR A 163 1.20 -1.97 1.93
N SER A 164 2.46 -2.10 1.56
CA SER A 164 2.86 -2.86 0.36
C SER A 164 2.62 -4.36 0.52
N LEU A 165 2.86 -4.92 1.71
CA LEU A 165 2.62 -6.33 1.99
C LEU A 165 1.13 -6.70 1.85
N LEU A 166 0.21 -5.78 2.09
CA LEU A 166 -1.24 -5.99 2.00
C LEU A 166 -1.75 -6.13 0.55
N ILE A 167 -0.93 -5.84 -0.45
CA ILE A 167 -1.22 -6.14 -1.86
C ILE A 167 -1.44 -7.65 -2.06
N VAL A 168 -0.69 -8.49 -1.35
CA VAL A 168 -0.78 -9.95 -1.50
C VAL A 168 -2.09 -10.51 -0.95
N PRO A 169 -2.51 -10.23 0.29
CA PRO A 169 -3.83 -10.66 0.78
C PRO A 169 -4.99 -10.15 -0.08
N PHE A 170 -4.91 -8.91 -0.59
CA PHE A 170 -5.89 -8.39 -1.54
C PHE A 170 -5.96 -9.24 -2.80
N ALA A 171 -4.82 -9.50 -3.43
CA ALA A 171 -4.76 -10.28 -4.67
C ALA A 171 -5.23 -11.73 -4.46
N LEU A 172 -4.89 -12.34 -3.32
CA LEU A 172 -5.33 -13.69 -2.95
C LEU A 172 -6.85 -13.76 -2.75
N GLY A 173 -7.42 -12.80 -2.00
CA GLY A 173 -8.87 -12.74 -1.76
C GLY A 173 -9.67 -12.50 -3.04
N VAL A 174 -9.20 -11.60 -3.91
CA VAL A 174 -9.80 -11.38 -5.24
C VAL A 174 -9.74 -12.65 -6.08
N THR A 175 -8.58 -13.31 -6.12
CA THR A 175 -8.40 -14.54 -6.90
C THR A 175 -9.30 -15.67 -6.39
N HIS A 176 -9.48 -15.78 -5.07
CA HIS A 176 -10.41 -16.73 -4.49
C HIS A 176 -11.83 -16.56 -5.04
N PHE A 177 -12.40 -15.36 -4.98
CA PHE A 177 -13.75 -15.13 -5.50
C PHE A 177 -13.86 -15.35 -7.01
N VAL A 178 -12.83 -14.98 -7.77
CA VAL A 178 -12.78 -15.26 -9.22
C VAL A 178 -12.76 -16.77 -9.50
N SER A 179 -12.07 -17.58 -8.68
CA SER A 179 -12.07 -19.05 -8.85
C SER A 179 -13.44 -19.64 -8.57
N LEU A 180 -14.15 -19.15 -7.53
CA LEU A 180 -15.52 -19.59 -7.23
C LEU A 180 -16.50 -19.31 -8.38
N PHE A 181 -16.40 -18.16 -9.06
CA PHE A 181 -17.23 -17.84 -10.23
C PHE A 181 -16.92 -18.69 -11.48
N ARG A 182 -15.80 -19.40 -11.48
CA ARG A 182 -15.38 -20.29 -12.58
C ARG A 182 -15.64 -21.76 -12.30
N ASP A 183 -16.33 -22.08 -11.20
CA ASP A 183 -16.50 -23.45 -10.71
C ASP A 183 -15.17 -24.20 -10.55
N GLU A 184 -14.10 -23.47 -10.22
CA GLU A 184 -12.78 -24.00 -9.95
C GLU A 184 -12.66 -24.32 -8.45
N GLU A 185 -11.81 -25.30 -8.10
CA GLU A 185 -11.50 -25.56 -6.68
C GLU A 185 -11.03 -24.28 -5.98
N SER A 186 -11.51 -24.08 -4.76
CA SER A 186 -11.12 -22.95 -3.93
C SER A 186 -9.60 -22.92 -3.71
N VAL A 187 -8.97 -21.83 -4.12
CA VAL A 187 -7.53 -21.62 -3.87
C VAL A 187 -7.25 -21.09 -2.45
N PHE A 188 -8.31 -20.76 -1.70
CA PHE A 188 -8.17 -20.11 -0.41
C PHE A 188 -7.51 -21.00 0.63
N GLU A 189 -7.92 -22.26 0.74
CA GLU A 189 -7.34 -23.21 1.69
C GLU A 189 -5.86 -23.48 1.40
N ALA A 190 -5.51 -23.67 0.13
CA ALA A 190 -4.12 -23.91 -0.27
C ALA A 190 -3.20 -22.72 0.06
N TRP A 191 -3.71 -21.49 0.02
CA TRP A 191 -2.93 -20.28 0.25
C TRP A 191 -3.12 -19.65 1.63
N LEU A 192 -3.98 -20.22 2.45
CA LEU A 192 -4.31 -19.70 3.77
C LEU A 192 -3.07 -19.50 4.67
N PRO A 193 -2.10 -20.43 4.77
CA PRO A 193 -0.90 -20.22 5.59
C PRO A 193 -0.06 -19.04 5.11
N SER A 194 0.04 -18.87 3.79
CA SER A 194 0.73 -17.73 3.19
C SER A 194 -0.01 -16.42 3.49
N MET A 195 -1.32 -16.37 3.26
CA MET A 195 -2.17 -15.21 3.55
C MET A 195 -2.05 -14.78 5.01
N VAL A 196 -2.15 -15.71 5.95
CA VAL A 196 -2.00 -15.46 7.40
C VAL A 196 -0.63 -14.84 7.71
N THR A 197 0.43 -15.35 7.09
CA THR A 197 1.77 -14.82 7.27
C THR A 197 1.88 -13.36 6.82
N TRP A 198 1.37 -13.04 5.63
CA TRP A 198 1.37 -11.68 5.10
C TRP A 198 0.57 -10.72 5.98
N LEU A 199 -0.62 -11.12 6.42
CA LEU A 199 -1.46 -10.31 7.31
C LEU A 199 -0.80 -10.09 8.67
N ARG A 200 -0.19 -11.12 9.29
CA ARG A 200 0.51 -11.00 10.59
C ARG A 200 1.72 -10.08 10.51
N VAL A 201 2.55 -10.23 9.47
CA VAL A 201 3.71 -9.36 9.28
C VAL A 201 3.28 -7.92 9.04
N SER A 202 2.26 -7.70 8.21
CA SER A 202 1.69 -6.37 7.99
C SER A 202 1.12 -5.77 9.27
N TRP A 203 0.42 -6.56 10.09
CA TRP A 203 -0.13 -6.12 11.37
C TRP A 203 0.97 -5.70 12.34
N LEU A 204 2.05 -6.50 12.42
CA LEU A 204 3.21 -6.19 13.28
C LEU A 204 3.89 -4.89 12.83
N LEU A 205 4.14 -4.74 11.53
CA LEU A 205 4.77 -3.53 10.99
C LEU A 205 3.86 -2.32 11.17
N LEU A 206 2.56 -2.44 10.95
CA LEU A 206 1.63 -1.34 11.13
C LEU A 206 1.49 -0.94 12.60
N THR A 207 1.54 -1.90 13.52
CA THR A 207 1.60 -1.65 14.96
C THR A 207 2.86 -0.86 15.31
N ALA A 208 4.03 -1.29 14.82
CA ALA A 208 5.29 -0.58 15.01
C ALA A 208 5.24 0.83 14.41
N ALA A 209 4.65 0.99 13.22
CA ALA A 209 4.46 2.28 12.57
C ALA A 209 3.61 3.23 13.43
N ILE A 210 2.50 2.76 13.98
CA ILE A 210 1.63 3.56 14.86
C ILE A 210 2.40 3.96 16.13
N VAL A 211 3.12 3.05 16.75
CA VAL A 211 3.92 3.33 17.97
C VAL A 211 4.99 4.38 17.68
N PHE A 212 5.80 4.19 16.63
CA PHE A 212 6.86 5.15 16.28
C PHE A 212 6.31 6.49 15.81
N GLY A 213 5.16 6.51 15.10
CA GLY A 213 4.44 7.72 14.76
C GLY A 213 3.94 8.47 16.01
N GLY A 214 3.41 7.77 17.00
CA GLY A 214 3.02 8.35 18.29
C GLY A 214 4.21 8.92 19.08
N ILE A 215 5.36 8.25 19.08
CA ILE A 215 6.59 8.77 19.72
C ILE A 215 7.06 10.02 18.97
N TRP A 216 7.02 10.04 17.64
CA TRP A 216 7.31 11.23 16.84
C TRP A 216 6.35 12.37 17.20
N ALA A 217 5.05 12.12 17.23
CA ALA A 217 4.03 13.10 17.56
C ALA A 217 4.27 13.69 18.97
N TYR A 218 4.55 12.85 19.95
CA TYR A 218 4.87 13.28 21.33
C TYR A 218 6.10 14.20 21.39
N SER A 219 7.12 13.91 20.55
CA SER A 219 8.39 14.64 20.61
C SER A 219 8.38 15.96 19.86
N VAL A 220 7.51 16.15 18.84
CA VAL A 220 7.54 17.33 17.95
C VAL A 220 6.24 18.12 17.90
N LEU A 221 5.10 17.50 18.22
CA LEU A 221 3.80 18.17 18.18
C LEU A 221 3.41 18.67 19.57
N GLY A 222 2.84 19.86 19.62
CA GLY A 222 2.66 20.62 20.88
C GLY A 222 1.57 20.15 21.85
N TRP A 223 0.87 19.03 21.56
CA TRP A 223 -0.23 18.57 22.41
C TRP A 223 0.17 17.73 23.63
N GLY A 224 1.45 17.38 23.77
CA GLY A 224 1.98 16.70 24.96
C GLY A 224 1.52 15.26 25.17
N GLY A 225 1.11 14.55 24.11
CA GLY A 225 0.65 13.16 24.15
C GLY A 225 1.11 12.35 22.94
N PHE A 226 1.03 11.02 23.05
CA PHE A 226 1.34 10.08 21.97
C PHE A 226 0.21 9.98 20.94
N TRP A 227 -0.99 10.46 21.29
CA TRP A 227 -2.20 10.35 20.47
C TRP A 227 -3.15 11.48 20.78
N SER A 228 -3.68 12.13 19.75
CA SER A 228 -4.61 13.26 19.88
C SER A 228 -5.92 13.09 19.11
N TRP A 229 -6.14 11.94 18.50
CA TRP A 229 -7.24 11.69 17.56
C TRP A 229 -7.21 12.60 16.33
N ASP A 230 -6.02 13.03 15.95
CA ASP A 230 -5.83 13.78 14.70
C ASP A 230 -6.32 12.94 13.50
N PRO A 231 -6.85 13.58 12.43
CA PRO A 231 -7.36 12.87 11.26
C PRO A 231 -6.36 11.90 10.64
N VAL A 232 -5.06 12.22 10.64
CA VAL A 232 -4.01 11.33 10.09
C VAL A 232 -3.78 10.12 11.00
N GLU A 233 -3.73 10.32 12.31
CA GLU A 233 -3.63 9.25 13.30
C GLU A 233 -4.83 8.29 13.18
N THR A 234 -6.04 8.86 13.14
CA THR A 234 -7.28 8.09 12.98
C THR A 234 -7.30 7.33 11.67
N ALA A 235 -6.86 7.95 10.56
CA ALA A 235 -6.80 7.30 9.26
C ALA A 235 -5.86 6.07 9.24
N VAL A 236 -4.76 6.10 9.99
CA VAL A 236 -3.84 4.93 10.10
C VAL A 236 -4.39 3.86 11.03
N LEU A 237 -5.20 4.22 12.03
CA LEU A 237 -5.84 3.28 12.95
C LEU A 237 -6.90 2.42 12.25
N VAL A 238 -7.65 2.98 11.30
CA VAL A 238 -8.72 2.25 10.58
C VAL A 238 -8.21 0.98 9.88
N PRO A 239 -7.14 1.01 9.05
CA PRO A 239 -6.59 -0.22 8.47
C PRO A 239 -6.02 -1.18 9.52
N TRP A 240 -5.48 -0.69 10.64
CA TRP A 240 -5.02 -1.55 11.72
C TRP A 240 -6.17 -2.33 12.37
N LEU A 241 -7.31 -1.69 12.62
CA LEU A 241 -8.53 -2.34 13.13
C LEU A 241 -9.08 -3.35 12.10
N ALA A 242 -9.16 -2.97 10.83
CA ALA A 242 -9.63 -3.85 9.76
C ALA A 242 -8.74 -5.10 9.63
N LEU A 243 -7.42 -4.92 9.72
CA LEU A 243 -6.44 -6.00 9.68
C LEU A 243 -6.56 -6.92 10.91
N THR A 244 -6.79 -6.36 12.08
CA THR A 244 -7.05 -7.11 13.32
C THR A 244 -8.30 -7.98 13.17
N ALA A 245 -9.38 -7.39 12.64
CA ALA A 245 -10.62 -8.12 12.37
C ALA A 245 -10.45 -9.23 11.33
N SER A 246 -9.70 -8.96 10.25
CA SER A 246 -9.38 -9.96 9.23
C SER A 246 -8.62 -11.16 9.82
N LEU A 247 -7.62 -10.91 10.67
CA LEU A 247 -6.89 -11.97 11.38
C LEU A 247 -7.80 -12.82 12.28
N HIS A 248 -8.77 -12.19 12.97
CA HIS A 248 -9.74 -12.92 13.77
C HIS A 248 -10.69 -13.75 12.91
N ALA A 249 -11.19 -13.20 11.81
CA ALA A 249 -12.07 -13.92 10.89
C ALA A 249 -11.38 -15.14 10.29
N ILE A 250 -10.13 -14.99 9.86
CA ILE A 250 -9.33 -16.09 9.30
C ILE A 250 -9.06 -17.17 10.36
N ASN A 251 -8.72 -16.79 11.58
CA ASN A 251 -8.51 -17.75 12.66
C ASN A 251 -9.80 -18.55 12.99
N ARG A 252 -10.97 -17.90 12.90
CA ARG A 252 -12.25 -18.60 13.05
C ARG A 252 -12.53 -19.53 11.88
N TYR A 253 -12.21 -19.13 10.67
CA TYR A 253 -12.30 -19.99 9.50
C TYR A 253 -11.41 -21.24 9.66
N GLU A 254 -10.14 -21.07 10.03
CA GLU A 254 -9.20 -22.19 10.25
C GLU A 254 -9.68 -23.17 11.34
N THR A 255 -10.28 -22.67 12.42
CA THR A 255 -10.62 -23.49 13.59
C THR A 255 -11.99 -24.13 13.54
N SER A 256 -12.96 -23.54 12.84
CA SER A 256 -14.36 -23.95 12.87
C SER A 256 -15.08 -23.95 11.53
N GLY A 257 -14.41 -23.52 10.44
CA GLY A 257 -15.06 -23.33 9.14
C GLY A 257 -16.03 -22.13 9.08
N GLU A 258 -16.18 -21.39 10.18
CA GLU A 258 -17.01 -20.19 10.21
C GLU A 258 -16.39 -19.09 9.35
N TYR A 259 -17.20 -18.17 8.81
CA TYR A 259 -16.73 -17.04 7.98
C TYR A 259 -16.08 -17.42 6.65
N ALA A 260 -16.57 -18.48 6.01
CA ALA A 260 -16.04 -18.94 4.72
C ALA A 260 -16.07 -17.88 3.61
N VAL A 261 -17.02 -16.95 3.66
CA VAL A 261 -17.10 -15.80 2.74
C VAL A 261 -16.45 -14.57 3.35
N PHE A 262 -16.67 -14.31 4.63
CA PHE A 262 -16.18 -13.09 5.28
C PHE A 262 -14.65 -13.08 5.45
N ALA A 263 -14.01 -14.20 5.74
CA ALA A 263 -12.57 -14.26 5.93
C ALA A 263 -11.78 -13.84 4.67
N PRO A 264 -12.00 -14.45 3.47
CA PRO A 264 -11.34 -13.99 2.26
C PRO A 264 -11.76 -12.58 1.81
N ALA A 265 -13.02 -12.19 2.04
CA ALA A 265 -13.50 -10.84 1.73
C ALA A 265 -12.80 -9.78 2.59
N SER A 266 -12.68 -10.04 3.91
CA SER A 266 -11.99 -9.13 4.83
C SER A 266 -10.51 -8.96 4.46
N ALA A 267 -9.83 -10.05 4.09
CA ALA A 267 -8.45 -9.99 3.62
C ALA A 267 -8.30 -9.17 2.33
N ALA A 268 -9.26 -9.28 1.40
CA ALA A 268 -9.29 -8.46 0.20
C ALA A 268 -9.56 -6.97 0.51
N LEU A 269 -10.30 -6.65 1.56
CA LEU A 269 -10.68 -5.28 1.91
C LEU A 269 -9.55 -4.48 2.56
N VAL A 270 -8.55 -5.10 3.21
CA VAL A 270 -7.57 -4.35 4.01
C VAL A 270 -6.72 -3.42 3.12
N PHE A 271 -6.31 -3.84 1.93
CA PHE A 271 -5.53 -2.97 1.03
C PHE A 271 -6.33 -1.74 0.52
N PRO A 272 -7.58 -1.87 0.01
CA PRO A 272 -8.41 -0.70 -0.29
C PRO A 272 -8.61 0.25 0.90
N ILE A 273 -8.72 -0.27 2.11
CA ILE A 273 -8.83 0.56 3.34
C ILE A 273 -7.54 1.34 3.58
N VAL A 274 -6.37 0.76 3.32
CA VAL A 274 -5.09 1.50 3.34
C VAL A 274 -5.05 2.60 2.29
N VAL A 275 -5.52 2.33 1.07
CA VAL A 275 -5.60 3.34 0.01
C VAL A 275 -6.58 4.44 0.40
N PHE A 276 -7.72 4.10 1.01
CA PHE A 276 -8.67 5.07 1.56
C PHE A 276 -8.04 5.93 2.66
N ALA A 277 -7.35 5.34 3.63
CA ALA A 277 -6.64 6.07 4.67
C ALA A 277 -5.61 7.05 4.06
N THR A 278 -4.85 6.60 3.08
CA THR A 278 -3.90 7.46 2.35
C THR A 278 -4.61 8.59 1.61
N THR A 279 -5.80 8.33 1.03
CA THR A 279 -6.63 9.35 0.40
C THR A 279 -7.07 10.41 1.40
N VAL A 280 -7.53 10.02 2.59
CA VAL A 280 -7.91 10.95 3.68
C VAL A 280 -6.72 11.84 4.07
N VAL A 281 -5.55 11.24 4.30
CA VAL A 281 -4.32 11.95 4.70
C VAL A 281 -3.88 12.98 3.65
N ARG A 282 -4.02 12.65 2.36
CA ARG A 282 -3.53 13.47 1.24
C ARG A 282 -4.58 14.39 0.62
N SER A 283 -5.84 14.27 1.04
CA SER A 283 -6.95 15.04 0.45
C SER A 283 -6.89 16.54 0.74
N GLY A 284 -6.23 16.95 1.83
CA GLY A 284 -6.30 18.30 2.34
C GLY A 284 -7.70 18.71 2.83
N VAL A 285 -8.68 17.79 2.79
CA VAL A 285 -10.04 18.02 3.30
C VAL A 285 -10.03 18.13 4.82
N PHE A 286 -9.21 17.32 5.45
CA PHE A 286 -9.05 17.34 6.90
C PHE A 286 -7.81 18.17 7.27
N ARG A 287 -8.00 19.17 8.14
CA ARG A 287 -6.87 19.91 8.70
C ARG A 287 -6.16 19.04 9.72
N SER A 288 -4.88 18.79 9.50
CA SER A 288 -4.03 18.00 10.39
C SER A 288 -2.65 18.67 10.47
N VAL A 289 -2.06 18.64 11.65
CA VAL A 289 -0.65 19.03 11.84
C VAL A 289 0.33 18.06 11.18
N HIS A 290 -0.14 16.86 10.78
CA HIS A 290 0.59 15.87 9.99
C HIS A 290 0.47 16.11 8.48
N SER A 291 -0.31 17.10 8.03
CA SER A 291 -0.48 17.40 6.60
C SER A 291 0.66 18.26 6.09
N PHE A 292 1.77 17.65 5.71
CA PHE A 292 2.94 18.35 5.16
C PHE A 292 2.90 18.47 3.63
N ALA A 293 1.86 17.95 3.00
CA ALA A 293 1.74 17.93 1.54
C ALA A 293 0.76 19.03 1.09
N SER A 294 1.25 19.97 0.32
CA SER A 294 0.45 21.04 -0.31
C SER A 294 -0.20 20.65 -1.64
N GLY A 295 -0.08 19.41 -2.07
CA GLY A 295 -0.63 18.87 -3.32
C GLY A 295 -1.95 18.16 -3.06
N GLY A 296 -3.00 18.49 -3.85
CA GLY A 296 -4.30 17.81 -3.77
C GLY A 296 -4.22 16.30 -4.01
N ILE A 297 -5.34 15.60 -3.78
CA ILE A 297 -5.44 14.16 -4.03
C ILE A 297 -5.07 13.89 -5.49
N GLY A 298 -3.98 13.16 -5.71
CA GLY A 298 -3.65 12.70 -7.05
C GLY A 298 -4.76 11.80 -7.58
N THR A 299 -5.22 12.06 -8.81
CA THR A 299 -6.25 11.26 -9.49
C THR A 299 -5.90 9.76 -9.49
N GLY A 300 -4.62 9.42 -9.48
CA GLY A 300 -4.13 8.05 -9.43
C GLY A 300 -4.47 7.33 -8.12
N ILE A 301 -4.40 7.98 -6.96
CA ILE A 301 -4.81 7.37 -5.68
C ILE A 301 -6.31 7.15 -5.63
N LEU A 302 -7.12 8.11 -6.12
CA LEU A 302 -8.56 7.95 -6.23
C LEU A 302 -8.95 6.82 -7.18
N PHE A 303 -8.27 6.72 -8.32
CA PHE A 303 -8.45 5.61 -9.26
C PHE A 303 -8.11 4.27 -8.61
N LEU A 304 -6.96 4.18 -7.91
CA LEU A 304 -6.56 2.97 -7.20
C LEU A 304 -7.59 2.57 -6.13
N LEU A 305 -8.09 3.54 -5.36
CA LEU A 305 -9.15 3.33 -4.38
C LEU A 305 -10.44 2.83 -5.04
N ALA A 306 -10.88 3.51 -6.09
CA ALA A 306 -12.12 3.16 -6.80
C ALA A 306 -12.06 1.73 -7.36
N VAL A 307 -10.96 1.36 -8.02
CA VAL A 307 -10.80 0.02 -8.61
C VAL A 307 -10.67 -1.04 -7.52
N THR A 308 -9.73 -0.90 -6.58
CA THR A 308 -9.49 -1.91 -5.56
C THR A 308 -10.67 -2.05 -4.60
N GLY A 309 -11.28 -0.94 -4.20
CA GLY A 309 -12.46 -0.93 -3.34
C GLY A 309 -13.68 -1.56 -4.01
N SER A 310 -13.95 -1.19 -5.26
CA SER A 310 -15.08 -1.77 -6.01
C SER A 310 -14.90 -3.27 -6.21
N VAL A 311 -13.71 -3.74 -6.56
CA VAL A 311 -13.43 -5.17 -6.75
C VAL A 311 -13.57 -5.93 -5.43
N ALA A 312 -12.99 -5.42 -4.33
CA ALA A 312 -13.04 -6.06 -3.03
C ALA A 312 -14.44 -6.13 -2.42
N LEU A 313 -15.34 -5.21 -2.78
CA LEU A 313 -16.74 -5.21 -2.33
C LEU A 313 -17.66 -5.98 -3.27
N ALA A 314 -17.50 -5.77 -4.59
CA ALA A 314 -18.43 -6.32 -5.58
C ALA A 314 -18.32 -7.84 -5.71
N LEU A 315 -17.10 -8.42 -5.66
CA LEU A 315 -16.93 -9.87 -5.84
C LEU A 315 -17.56 -10.68 -4.71
N PRO A 316 -17.31 -10.42 -3.40
CA PRO A 316 -17.99 -11.12 -2.33
C PRO A 316 -19.50 -10.91 -2.35
N LEU A 317 -19.96 -9.68 -2.63
CA LEU A 317 -21.39 -9.36 -2.71
C LEU A 317 -22.06 -10.11 -3.87
N ALA A 318 -21.44 -10.11 -5.06
CA ALA A 318 -21.95 -10.84 -6.22
C ALA A 318 -22.00 -12.35 -5.94
N TYR A 319 -20.96 -12.91 -5.33
CA TYR A 319 -20.97 -14.31 -4.90
C TYR A 319 -22.12 -14.59 -3.94
N TRP A 320 -22.30 -13.75 -2.94
CA TRP A 320 -23.37 -13.89 -1.96
C TRP A 320 -24.77 -13.84 -2.60
N LEU A 321 -24.99 -12.96 -3.57
CA LEU A 321 -26.28 -12.80 -4.26
C LEU A 321 -26.57 -13.94 -5.24
N LEU A 322 -25.56 -14.35 -6.04
CA LEU A 322 -25.74 -15.29 -7.14
C LEU A 322 -25.72 -16.75 -6.69
N ALA A 323 -25.02 -17.04 -5.60
CA ALA A 323 -24.97 -18.36 -5.03
C ALA A 323 -26.02 -18.60 -3.92
N ALA A 324 -27.06 -17.77 -3.83
CA ALA A 324 -28.08 -17.84 -2.76
C ALA A 324 -28.87 -19.15 -2.77
N ASP A 325 -29.07 -19.76 -3.92
CA ASP A 325 -29.88 -20.98 -4.13
C ASP A 325 -29.06 -22.28 -4.13
N ASP A 326 -27.74 -22.21 -3.95
CA ASP A 326 -26.87 -23.39 -3.93
C ASP A 326 -26.83 -23.99 -2.52
N PRO A 327 -27.36 -25.25 -2.31
CA PRO A 327 -27.38 -25.90 -1.01
C PRO A 327 -26.00 -26.31 -0.50
N ASP A 328 -25.00 -26.51 -1.38
CA ASP A 328 -23.64 -26.92 -1.05
C ASP A 328 -22.71 -25.72 -0.85
N ARG A 329 -23.25 -24.54 -0.94
CA ARG A 329 -22.50 -23.29 -0.80
C ARG A 329 -21.94 -23.12 0.61
N PRO A 330 -20.68 -22.75 0.77
CA PRO A 330 -20.18 -22.22 2.03
C PRO A 330 -20.99 -20.97 2.42
N THR A 331 -21.81 -21.09 3.44
CA THR A 331 -22.60 -19.97 3.96
C THR A 331 -22.00 -19.53 5.29
N ASP A 332 -21.77 -18.22 5.41
CA ASP A 332 -21.67 -17.65 6.74
C ASP A 332 -23.05 -17.75 7.40
N GLU A 333 -23.14 -18.28 8.63
CA GLU A 333 -24.35 -18.16 9.42
C GLU A 333 -24.85 -16.73 9.38
N SER A 334 -26.16 -16.56 9.22
CA SER A 334 -26.81 -15.29 8.87
C SER A 334 -26.09 -14.03 9.35
N TRP A 335 -25.90 -13.08 8.43
CA TRP A 335 -25.28 -11.75 8.69
C TRP A 335 -25.89 -11.00 9.89
N VAL A 336 -27.04 -11.46 10.39
CA VAL A 336 -27.80 -10.91 11.52
C VAL A 336 -27.65 -11.80 12.78
N SER A 337 -26.69 -12.73 12.80
CA SER A 337 -26.42 -13.49 14.04
C SER A 337 -25.86 -12.56 15.12
N ARG A 338 -26.12 -12.85 16.39
CA ARG A 338 -25.52 -12.12 17.53
C ARG A 338 -24.01 -12.05 17.41
N ARG A 339 -23.36 -13.07 16.80
CA ARG A 339 -21.92 -13.14 16.57
C ARG A 339 -21.45 -12.13 15.53
N THR A 340 -22.16 -11.96 14.41
CA THR A 340 -21.85 -10.94 13.39
C THR A 340 -21.99 -9.53 13.96
N VAL A 341 -23.02 -9.27 14.77
CA VAL A 341 -23.19 -7.97 15.45
C VAL A 341 -22.02 -7.70 16.41
N TYR A 342 -21.52 -8.69 17.13
CA TYR A 342 -20.34 -8.52 17.99
C TYR A 342 -19.08 -8.18 17.17
N HIS A 343 -18.86 -8.83 16.02
CA HIS A 343 -17.69 -8.56 15.19
C HIS A 343 -17.77 -7.18 14.50
N VAL A 344 -18.96 -6.80 14.03
CA VAL A 344 -19.19 -5.46 13.49
C VAL A 344 -19.02 -4.40 14.61
N ALA A 345 -19.47 -4.68 15.83
CA ALA A 345 -19.27 -3.77 16.96
C ALA A 345 -17.78 -3.63 17.34
N VAL A 346 -17.01 -4.73 17.32
CA VAL A 346 -15.54 -4.68 17.53
C VAL A 346 -14.82 -3.89 16.44
N LEU A 347 -15.39 -3.84 15.22
CA LEU A 347 -14.87 -3.04 14.11
C LEU A 347 -15.28 -1.57 14.19
N ALA A 348 -16.36 -1.26 14.92
CA ALA A 348 -16.92 0.09 15.03
C ALA A 348 -16.38 0.86 16.25
N PHE A 349 -15.72 0.21 17.18
CA PHE A 349 -15.07 0.77 18.38
C PHE A 349 -13.56 0.63 18.31
#